data_66e3b3fa427695e8ff44b09410474086
#
_entry.id   66e3b3fa427695e8ff44b09410474086
#
_cell.length_a   1.000
_cell.length_b   1.000
_cell.length_c   1.000
_cell.angle_alpha   90.00
_cell.angle_beta   90.00
_cell.angle_gamma   90.00
#
_symmetry.space_group_name_H-M   'P 1'
#
loop_
_entity.id
_entity.type
_entity.pdbx_description
1 polymer ?
#
loop_
_entity_poly.entity_id
_entity_poly.type
_entity_poly.pdbx_seq_one_letter_code
_entity_poly.pdbx_strand_id
1 'polypeptide(L)'
;NILDGFSVDQIFAFLPFLLFAKGMDPKVIGSFALAFTVGCFAGKMACGRLVGIFGSRKVFITSKLIMSVLLMVLVTAQGLPVVIAASILLGIVTKGTVPVLQTLLVEPVTDPQAYDDLFAVNTFARGSTNILTPLLFGGIASAFSAEYIYVLMAIVSVFAVAPVLFGRPMHA
;
A
#
# COMPACT_ATOMS: atom_id res chain seq x y z
N ASN A 1 -11.03 -2.34 -0.16
CA ASN A 1 -10.19 -2.36 -1.38
C ASN A 1 -9.97 -0.98 -1.99
N ILE A 2 -11.02 -0.12 -2.13
CA ILE A 2 -10.88 1.22 -2.70
C ILE A 2 -9.85 2.03 -1.92
N LEU A 3 -9.99 2.13 -0.59
CA LEU A 3 -9.03 2.84 0.27
C LEU A 3 -7.61 2.26 0.19
N ASP A 4 -7.50 0.95 0.04
CA ASP A 4 -6.22 0.27 -0.15
C ASP A 4 -5.57 0.65 -1.48
N GLY A 5 -6.33 0.65 -2.57
CA GLY A 5 -5.87 1.08 -3.89
C GLY A 5 -5.36 2.53 -3.89
N PHE A 6 -6.07 3.44 -3.23
CA PHE A 6 -5.64 4.85 -3.10
C PHE A 6 -4.28 4.98 -2.40
N SER A 7 -3.98 4.16 -1.41
CA SER A 7 -2.75 4.28 -0.64
C SER A 7 -1.59 3.46 -1.20
N VAL A 8 -1.84 2.24 -1.70
CA VAL A 8 -0.80 1.26 -2.05
C VAL A 8 -0.30 1.39 -3.49
N ASP A 9 -1.24 1.50 -4.44
CA ASP A 9 -0.89 1.35 -5.85
C ASP A 9 -0.15 2.57 -6.40
N GLN A 10 -0.28 3.72 -5.75
CA GLN A 10 0.32 4.99 -6.19
C GLN A 10 1.65 5.35 -5.51
N ILE A 11 2.04 4.65 -4.44
CA ILE A 11 3.30 4.94 -3.73
C ILE A 11 4.48 4.94 -4.70
N PHE A 12 4.58 3.91 -5.52
CA PHE A 12 5.69 3.76 -6.47
C PHE A 12 5.66 4.82 -7.57
N ALA A 13 4.47 5.18 -8.07
CA ALA A 13 4.31 6.17 -9.14
C ALA A 13 4.75 7.58 -8.70
N PHE A 14 4.47 7.94 -7.44
CA PHE A 14 4.80 9.28 -6.92
C PHE A 14 6.15 9.34 -6.18
N LEU A 15 6.81 8.21 -5.93
CA LEU A 15 8.11 8.15 -5.25
C LEU A 15 9.20 9.01 -5.93
N PRO A 16 9.38 8.97 -7.26
CA PRO A 16 10.34 9.81 -7.93
C PRO A 16 10.08 11.30 -7.69
N PHE A 17 8.83 11.74 -7.68
CA PHE A 17 8.47 13.14 -7.47
C PHE A 17 8.82 13.62 -6.06
N LEU A 18 8.57 12.77 -5.03
CA LEU A 18 8.96 13.09 -3.67
C LEU A 18 10.49 13.21 -3.53
N LEU A 19 11.23 12.28 -4.11
CA LEU A 19 12.68 12.26 -4.01
C LEU A 19 13.31 13.43 -4.79
N PHE A 20 12.72 13.77 -5.92
CA PHE A 20 13.14 14.93 -6.71
C PHE A 20 12.86 16.25 -5.97
N ALA A 21 11.69 16.37 -5.32
CA ALA A 21 11.35 17.53 -4.47
C ALA A 21 12.34 17.69 -3.29
N LYS A 22 12.94 16.59 -2.81
CA LYS A 22 14.00 16.59 -1.79
C LYS A 22 15.40 16.92 -2.33
N GLY A 23 15.52 17.25 -3.63
CA GLY A 23 16.80 17.58 -4.26
C GLY A 23 17.72 16.39 -4.51
N MET A 24 17.18 15.17 -4.56
CA MET A 24 17.98 13.97 -4.84
C MET A 24 18.29 13.83 -6.33
N ASP A 25 19.50 13.39 -6.65
CA ASP A 25 19.92 13.17 -8.04
C ASP A 25 19.05 12.11 -8.72
N PRO A 26 18.59 12.33 -9.98
CA PRO A 26 17.84 11.34 -10.75
C PRO A 26 18.51 9.96 -10.85
N LYS A 27 19.84 9.90 -10.85
CA LYS A 27 20.60 8.63 -10.84
C LYS A 27 20.37 7.82 -9.56
N VAL A 28 20.13 8.49 -8.44
CA VAL A 28 19.87 7.88 -7.14
C VAL A 28 18.44 7.41 -7.04
N ILE A 29 17.49 8.07 -7.71
CA ILE A 29 16.07 7.69 -7.73
C ILE A 29 15.88 6.25 -8.23
N GLY A 30 16.66 5.82 -9.21
CA GLY A 30 16.65 4.43 -9.69
C GLY A 30 16.98 3.41 -8.60
N SER A 31 17.90 3.73 -7.68
CA SER A 31 18.25 2.83 -6.56
C SER A 31 17.10 2.65 -5.57
N PHE A 32 16.27 3.66 -5.36
CA PHE A 32 15.07 3.54 -4.52
C PHE A 32 14.01 2.65 -5.16
N ALA A 33 13.84 2.75 -6.47
CA ALA A 33 12.92 1.88 -7.21
C ALA A 33 13.36 0.42 -7.09
N LEU A 34 14.66 0.13 -7.21
CA LEU A 34 15.22 -1.20 -6.98
C LEU A 34 15.01 -1.66 -5.54
N ALA A 35 15.33 -0.82 -4.55
CA ALA A 35 15.15 -1.11 -3.14
C ALA A 35 13.69 -1.45 -2.82
N PHE A 36 12.76 -0.64 -3.30
CA PHE A 36 11.33 -0.89 -3.15
C PHE A 36 10.90 -2.21 -3.80
N THR A 37 11.40 -2.50 -5.00
CA THR A 37 11.09 -3.74 -5.74
C THR A 37 11.61 -4.97 -4.99
N VAL A 38 12.83 -4.94 -4.48
CA VAL A 38 13.39 -6.00 -3.62
C VAL A 38 12.49 -6.22 -2.39
N GLY A 39 12.06 -5.13 -1.76
CA GLY A 39 11.08 -5.18 -0.67
C GLY A 39 9.77 -5.85 -1.07
N CYS A 40 9.25 -5.55 -2.26
CA CYS A 40 8.02 -6.17 -2.77
C CYS A 40 8.13 -7.70 -2.90
N PHE A 41 9.26 -8.21 -3.40
CA PHE A 41 9.50 -9.65 -3.50
C PHE A 41 9.61 -10.30 -2.13
N ALA A 42 10.43 -9.73 -1.25
CA ALA A 42 10.58 -10.21 0.13
C ALA A 42 9.24 -10.19 0.88
N GLY A 43 8.43 -9.15 0.67
CA GLY A 43 7.14 -8.98 1.30
C GLY A 43 6.12 -10.05 0.93
N LYS A 44 6.06 -10.45 -0.34
CA LYS A 44 5.16 -11.52 -0.79
C LYS A 44 5.47 -12.84 -0.09
N MET A 45 6.76 -13.16 0.07
CA MET A 45 7.19 -14.39 0.76
C MET A 45 6.93 -14.31 2.26
N ALA A 46 7.28 -13.17 2.89
CA ALA A 46 7.13 -12.96 4.33
C ALA A 46 5.66 -12.91 4.74
N CYS A 47 4.83 -12.11 4.08
CA CYS A 47 3.41 -11.96 4.42
C CYS A 47 2.63 -13.27 4.22
N GLY A 48 2.95 -14.07 3.21
CA GLY A 48 2.33 -15.39 3.03
C GLY A 48 2.56 -16.31 4.23
N ARG A 49 3.79 -16.33 4.77
CA ARG A 49 4.11 -17.10 5.98
C ARG A 49 3.44 -16.52 7.24
N LEU A 50 3.44 -15.19 7.36
CA LEU A 50 2.85 -14.51 8.52
C LEU A 50 1.33 -14.71 8.60
N VAL A 51 0.65 -14.80 7.46
CA VAL A 51 -0.80 -15.13 7.41
C VAL A 51 -1.06 -16.51 7.99
N GLY A 52 -0.22 -17.51 7.67
CA GLY A 52 -0.35 -18.86 8.24
C GLY A 52 -0.16 -18.91 9.76
N ILE A 53 0.61 -17.97 10.34
CA ILE A 53 0.92 -17.95 11.79
C ILE A 53 -0.06 -17.07 12.57
N PHE A 54 -0.33 -15.87 12.08
CA PHE A 54 -1.07 -14.83 12.81
C PHE A 54 -2.48 -14.57 12.28
N GLY A 55 -2.82 -15.15 11.13
CA GLY A 55 -4.09 -14.92 10.42
C GLY A 55 -4.06 -13.65 9.57
N SER A 56 -4.88 -13.66 8.51
CA SER A 56 -4.97 -12.61 7.49
C SER A 56 -5.30 -11.23 8.07
N ARG A 57 -6.25 -11.18 9.01
CA ARG A 57 -6.73 -9.93 9.64
C ARG A 57 -5.63 -9.19 10.41
N LYS A 58 -4.90 -9.89 11.27
CA LYS A 58 -3.82 -9.28 12.08
C LYS A 58 -2.68 -8.79 11.20
N VAL A 59 -2.27 -9.62 10.22
CA VAL A 59 -1.20 -9.27 9.29
C VAL A 59 -1.57 -8.04 8.47
N PHE A 60 -2.81 -7.93 7.97
CA PHE A 60 -3.27 -6.77 7.25
C PHE A 60 -3.22 -5.50 8.09
N ILE A 61 -3.83 -5.52 9.29
CA ILE A 61 -3.86 -4.36 10.21
C ILE A 61 -2.45 -3.88 10.54
N THR A 62 -1.58 -4.79 10.98
CA THR A 62 -0.21 -4.47 11.35
C THR A 62 0.57 -3.88 10.17
N SER A 63 0.44 -4.47 8.99
CA SER A 63 1.11 -3.97 7.79
C SER A 63 0.65 -2.57 7.40
N LYS A 64 -0.64 -2.25 7.54
CA LYS A 64 -1.18 -0.91 7.24
C LYS A 64 -0.68 0.14 8.23
N LEU A 65 -0.61 -0.19 9.50
CA LEU A 65 -0.05 0.71 10.51
C LEU A 65 1.44 0.97 10.28
N ILE A 66 2.22 -0.09 10.02
CA ILE A 66 3.64 0.06 9.67
C ILE A 66 3.80 0.89 8.39
N MET A 67 2.97 0.66 7.37
CA MET A 67 2.99 1.43 6.13
C MET A 67 2.76 2.92 6.39
N SER A 68 1.77 3.28 7.22
CA SER A 68 1.50 4.68 7.57
C SER A 68 2.71 5.33 8.25
N VAL A 69 3.34 4.65 9.21
CA VAL A 69 4.55 5.14 9.87
C VAL A 69 5.71 5.31 8.87
N LEU A 70 5.92 4.33 7.99
CA LEU A 70 7.01 4.40 7.00
C LEU A 70 6.80 5.51 5.97
N LEU A 71 5.55 5.80 5.59
CA LEU A 71 5.24 6.94 4.73
C LEU A 71 5.60 8.27 5.41
N MET A 72 5.31 8.41 6.69
CA MET A 72 5.71 9.60 7.47
C MET A 72 7.23 9.69 7.63
N VAL A 73 7.90 8.57 7.87
CA VAL A 73 9.39 8.52 7.88
C VAL A 73 9.94 8.95 6.53
N LEU A 74 9.37 8.50 5.42
CA LEU A 74 9.83 8.87 4.08
C LEU A 74 9.68 10.37 3.81
N VAL A 75 8.59 11.00 4.30
CA VAL A 75 8.37 12.45 4.20
C VAL A 75 9.40 13.22 5.02
N THR A 76 9.72 12.79 6.22
CA THR A 76 10.62 13.52 7.14
C THR A 76 12.11 13.20 6.95
N ALA A 77 12.44 12.05 6.39
CA ALA A 77 13.81 11.61 6.22
C ALA A 77 14.59 12.48 5.22
N GLN A 78 15.82 12.88 5.60
CA GLN A 78 16.73 13.63 4.75
C GLN A 78 17.96 12.81 4.33
N GLY A 79 18.24 11.71 5.01
CA GLY A 79 19.42 10.87 4.76
C GLY A 79 19.14 9.75 3.76
N LEU A 80 20.03 9.58 2.76
CA LEU A 80 19.97 8.53 1.76
C LEU A 80 19.79 7.11 2.35
N PRO A 81 20.54 6.68 3.39
CA PRO A 81 20.38 5.33 3.96
C PRO A 81 18.99 5.11 4.55
N VAL A 82 18.42 6.12 5.21
CA VAL A 82 17.08 6.05 5.83
C VAL A 82 16.02 5.89 4.76
N VAL A 83 16.12 6.65 3.67
CA VAL A 83 15.15 6.58 2.56
C VAL A 83 15.24 5.24 1.84
N ILE A 84 16.44 4.68 1.63
CA ILE A 84 16.60 3.33 1.05
C ILE A 84 15.97 2.27 1.96
N ALA A 85 16.29 2.29 3.26
CA ALA A 85 15.72 1.35 4.21
C ALA A 85 14.19 1.45 4.29
N ALA A 86 13.64 2.67 4.36
CA ALA A 86 12.21 2.92 4.36
C ALA A 86 11.55 2.42 3.06
N SER A 87 12.20 2.57 1.91
CA SER A 87 11.70 2.08 0.62
C SER A 87 11.62 0.56 0.56
N ILE A 88 12.63 -0.17 1.08
CA ILE A 88 12.59 -1.63 1.17
C ILE A 88 11.43 -2.07 2.07
N LEU A 89 11.33 -1.49 3.27
CA LEU A 89 10.28 -1.82 4.23
C LEU A 89 8.88 -1.48 3.68
N LEU A 90 8.73 -0.34 3.00
CA LEU A 90 7.50 0.02 2.28
C LEU A 90 7.15 -1.02 1.22
N GLY A 91 8.11 -1.47 0.43
CA GLY A 91 7.91 -2.55 -0.54
C GLY A 91 7.35 -3.81 0.12
N ILE A 92 7.92 -4.21 1.27
CA ILE A 92 7.48 -5.38 2.04
C ILE A 92 6.02 -5.23 2.46
N VAL A 93 5.66 -4.13 3.10
CA VAL A 93 4.31 -3.97 3.68
C VAL A 93 3.24 -3.59 2.64
N THR A 94 3.61 -3.04 1.49
CA THR A 94 2.66 -2.66 0.44
C THR A 94 2.28 -3.85 -0.44
N LYS A 95 3.23 -4.39 -1.16
CA LYS A 95 2.95 -5.49 -2.11
C LYS A 95 2.86 -6.86 -1.44
N GLY A 96 3.43 -7.01 -0.23
CA GLY A 96 3.23 -8.20 0.61
C GLY A 96 1.79 -8.36 1.10
N THR A 97 1.03 -7.28 1.25
CA THR A 97 -0.37 -7.32 1.69
C THR A 97 -1.37 -7.67 0.58
N VAL A 98 -0.98 -7.69 -0.68
CA VAL A 98 -1.89 -8.04 -1.79
C VAL A 98 -2.50 -9.44 -1.63
N PRO A 99 -1.71 -10.52 -1.42
CA PRO A 99 -2.29 -11.85 -1.17
C PRO A 99 -3.10 -11.89 0.13
N VAL A 100 -2.68 -11.15 1.17
CA VAL A 100 -3.41 -11.07 2.45
C VAL A 100 -4.81 -10.51 2.24
N LEU A 101 -4.92 -9.43 1.45
CA LEU A 101 -6.19 -8.82 1.13
C LEU A 101 -7.09 -9.74 0.31
N GLN A 102 -6.52 -10.48 -0.65
CA GLN A 102 -7.27 -11.48 -1.41
C GLN A 102 -7.82 -12.58 -0.50
N THR A 103 -7.02 -13.08 0.45
CA THR A 103 -7.49 -14.05 1.45
C THR A 103 -8.65 -13.49 2.26
N LEU A 104 -8.54 -12.25 2.77
CA LEU A 104 -9.60 -11.59 3.54
C LEU A 104 -10.91 -11.42 2.75
N LEU A 105 -10.81 -11.24 1.44
CA LEU A 105 -11.99 -11.11 0.57
C LEU A 105 -12.69 -12.45 0.34
N VAL A 106 -11.91 -13.52 0.18
CA VAL A 106 -12.40 -14.84 -0.19
C VAL A 106 -12.85 -15.63 1.03
N GLU A 107 -12.21 -15.40 2.19
CA GLU A 107 -12.47 -16.15 3.43
C GLU A 107 -13.97 -16.24 3.83
N PRO A 108 -14.80 -15.18 3.67
CA PRO A 108 -16.22 -15.26 4.03
C PRO A 108 -17.13 -15.85 2.93
N VAL A 109 -16.59 -16.18 1.74
CA VAL A 109 -17.39 -16.62 0.59
C VAL A 109 -17.35 -18.13 0.48
N THR A 110 -18.52 -18.77 0.51
CA THR A 110 -18.66 -20.23 0.41
C THR A 110 -19.21 -20.69 -0.94
N ASP A 111 -19.87 -19.80 -1.68
CA ASP A 111 -20.46 -20.10 -2.98
C ASP A 111 -19.46 -19.84 -4.12
N PRO A 112 -19.15 -20.84 -4.98
CA PRO A 112 -18.25 -20.66 -6.12
C PRO A 112 -18.68 -19.55 -7.10
N GLN A 113 -19.99 -19.35 -7.32
CA GLN A 113 -20.46 -18.29 -8.22
C GLN A 113 -20.21 -16.91 -7.64
N ALA A 114 -20.32 -16.75 -6.31
CA ALA A 114 -20.05 -15.49 -5.63
C ALA A 114 -18.55 -15.09 -5.69
N TYR A 115 -17.62 -16.03 -5.96
CA TYR A 115 -16.22 -15.69 -6.17
C TYR A 115 -16.01 -14.84 -7.42
N ASP A 116 -16.63 -15.23 -8.53
CA ASP A 116 -16.46 -14.51 -9.80
C ASP A 116 -17.01 -13.10 -9.70
N ASP A 117 -18.18 -12.92 -9.11
CA ASP A 117 -18.79 -11.62 -8.86
C ASP A 117 -17.92 -10.76 -7.93
N LEU A 118 -17.39 -11.35 -6.86
CA LEU A 118 -16.51 -10.67 -5.92
C LEU A 118 -15.24 -10.18 -6.60
N PHE A 119 -14.60 -11.03 -7.41
CA PHE A 119 -13.41 -10.66 -8.16
C PHE A 119 -13.69 -9.62 -9.24
N ALA A 120 -14.84 -9.69 -9.91
CA ALA A 120 -15.25 -8.69 -10.89
C ALA A 120 -15.44 -7.31 -10.24
N VAL A 121 -16.19 -7.25 -9.13
CA VAL A 121 -16.41 -6.01 -8.36
C VAL A 121 -15.08 -5.47 -7.80
N ASN A 122 -14.23 -6.34 -7.27
CA ASN A 122 -12.91 -5.94 -6.76
C ASN A 122 -12.02 -5.37 -7.87
N THR A 123 -11.98 -6.01 -9.03
CA THR A 123 -11.20 -5.57 -10.19
C THR A 123 -11.72 -4.24 -10.72
N PHE A 124 -13.03 -4.07 -10.83
CA PHE A 124 -13.65 -2.80 -11.20
C PHE A 124 -13.31 -1.68 -10.21
N ALA A 125 -13.44 -1.94 -8.91
CA ALA A 125 -13.13 -0.97 -7.86
C ALA A 125 -11.65 -0.55 -7.90
N ARG A 126 -10.72 -1.50 -8.07
CA ARG A 126 -9.29 -1.20 -8.20
C ARG A 126 -8.96 -0.49 -9.50
N GLY A 127 -9.57 -0.89 -10.61
CA GLY A 127 -9.41 -0.21 -11.90
C GLY A 127 -9.84 1.25 -11.83
N SER A 128 -11.00 1.51 -11.23
CA SER A 128 -11.50 2.87 -11.00
C SER A 128 -10.54 3.69 -10.13
N THR A 129 -10.01 3.10 -9.07
CA THR A 129 -9.03 3.75 -8.19
C THR A 129 -7.75 4.08 -8.94
N ASN A 130 -7.25 3.17 -9.78
CA ASN A 130 -6.04 3.38 -10.57
C ASN A 130 -6.16 4.51 -11.60
N ILE A 131 -7.36 4.81 -12.06
CA ILE A 131 -7.62 5.94 -12.97
C ILE A 131 -7.80 7.24 -12.18
N LEU A 132 -8.61 7.22 -11.12
CA LEU A 132 -8.96 8.43 -10.37
C LEU A 132 -7.82 8.95 -9.50
N THR A 133 -7.03 8.05 -8.90
CA THR A 133 -6.00 8.44 -7.93
C THR A 133 -4.87 9.28 -8.56
N PRO A 134 -4.31 8.95 -9.72
CA PRO A 134 -3.31 9.80 -10.37
C PRO A 134 -3.83 11.19 -10.70
N LEU A 135 -5.11 11.31 -11.11
CA LEU A 135 -5.73 12.61 -11.40
C LEU A 135 -5.85 13.46 -10.12
N LEU A 136 -6.33 12.88 -9.03
CA LEU A 136 -6.44 13.55 -7.74
C LEU A 136 -5.07 13.94 -7.19
N PHE A 137 -4.12 13.00 -7.20
CA PHE A 137 -2.78 13.25 -6.66
C PHE A 137 -1.96 14.19 -7.54
N GLY A 138 -2.15 14.14 -8.86
CA GLY A 138 -1.57 15.12 -9.78
C GLY A 138 -2.08 16.54 -9.52
N GLY A 139 -3.39 16.68 -9.26
CA GLY A 139 -3.97 17.95 -8.82
C GLY A 139 -3.40 18.44 -7.48
N ILE A 140 -3.26 17.55 -6.51
CA ILE A 140 -2.66 17.89 -5.20
C ILE A 140 -1.17 18.25 -5.36
N ALA A 141 -0.42 17.51 -6.17
CA ALA A 141 0.99 17.80 -6.41
C ALA A 141 1.22 19.15 -7.10
N SER A 142 0.29 19.56 -7.98
CA SER A 142 0.37 20.86 -8.66
C SER A 142 -0.03 22.04 -7.76
N ALA A 143 -0.96 21.82 -6.82
CA ALA A 143 -1.45 22.88 -5.90
C ALA A 143 -0.59 23.00 -4.64
N PHE A 144 0.00 21.89 -4.19
CA PHE A 144 0.78 21.80 -2.97
C PHE A 144 2.16 21.18 -3.28
N SER A 145 2.67 20.30 -2.44
CA SER A 145 3.91 19.59 -2.70
C SER A 145 3.68 18.07 -2.75
N ALA A 146 4.64 17.32 -3.30
CA ALA A 146 4.59 15.86 -3.33
C ALA A 146 4.52 15.25 -1.92
N GLU A 147 4.99 15.92 -0.90
CA GLU A 147 4.95 15.49 0.49
C GLU A 147 3.52 15.31 1.01
N TYR A 148 2.61 16.23 0.63
CA TYR A 148 1.19 16.15 1.03
C TYR A 148 0.50 14.88 0.50
N ILE A 149 0.91 14.39 -0.67
CA ILE A 149 0.40 13.13 -1.22
C ILE A 149 0.73 11.98 -0.26
N TYR A 150 1.98 11.92 0.25
CA TYR A 150 2.41 10.86 1.15
C TYR A 150 1.76 10.94 2.53
N VAL A 151 1.54 12.15 3.03
CA VAL A 151 0.76 12.38 4.25
C VAL A 151 -0.68 11.88 4.07
N LEU A 152 -1.31 12.22 2.94
CA LEU A 152 -2.66 11.74 2.62
C LEU A 152 -2.71 10.21 2.49
N MET A 153 -1.74 9.60 1.81
CA MET A 153 -1.62 8.13 1.72
C MET A 153 -1.47 7.49 3.11
N ALA A 154 -0.70 8.11 4.02
CA ALA A 154 -0.53 7.62 5.38
C ALA A 154 -1.86 7.64 6.15
N ILE A 155 -2.61 8.73 6.04
CA ILE A 155 -3.94 8.88 6.66
C ILE A 155 -4.92 7.84 6.07
N VAL A 156 -5.00 7.73 4.76
CA VAL A 156 -5.89 6.76 4.08
C VAL A 156 -5.53 5.33 4.46
N SER A 157 -4.24 5.01 4.67
CA SER A 157 -3.80 3.69 5.12
C SER A 157 -4.34 3.32 6.50
N VAL A 158 -4.40 4.28 7.41
CA VAL A 158 -5.01 4.08 8.74
C VAL A 158 -6.51 3.85 8.60
N PHE A 159 -7.19 4.65 7.79
CA PHE A 159 -8.64 4.47 7.56
C PHE A 159 -8.96 3.14 6.85
N ALA A 160 -8.06 2.61 6.04
CA ALA A 160 -8.23 1.30 5.41
C ALA A 160 -8.29 0.14 6.41
N VAL A 161 -7.83 0.34 7.64
CA VAL A 161 -7.93 -0.64 8.73
C VAL A 161 -9.36 -0.72 9.30
N ALA A 162 -10.12 0.38 9.28
CA ALA A 162 -11.44 0.47 9.91
C ALA A 162 -12.43 -0.63 9.45
N PRO A 163 -12.62 -0.90 8.15
CA PRO A 163 -13.54 -1.95 7.70
C PRO A 163 -13.15 -3.35 8.23
N VAL A 164 -11.85 -3.60 8.39
CA VAL A 164 -11.34 -4.89 8.89
C VAL A 164 -11.50 -5.00 10.40
N LEU A 165 -11.44 -3.88 11.14
CA LEU A 165 -11.67 -3.86 12.60
C LEU A 165 -13.15 -4.07 12.94
N PHE A 166 -14.04 -3.42 12.20
CA PHE A 166 -15.49 -3.45 12.48
C PHE A 166 -16.23 -4.57 11.73
N GLY A 167 -15.60 -5.18 10.71
CA GLY A 167 -16.13 -6.35 10.03
C GLY A 167 -16.25 -7.51 11.03
N ARG A 168 -17.48 -7.97 11.27
CA ARG A 168 -17.72 -9.18 12.06
C ARG A 168 -17.11 -10.38 11.33
N PRO A 169 -16.36 -11.26 11.99
CA PRO A 169 -16.10 -12.57 11.44
C PRO A 169 -17.46 -13.26 11.27
N MET A 170 -17.87 -13.51 10.04
CA MET A 170 -19.00 -14.39 9.79
C MET A 170 -18.52 -15.82 10.07
N HIS A 171 -18.50 -16.18 11.34
CA HIS A 171 -18.48 -17.56 11.73
C HIS A 171 -19.95 -18.03 11.72
N ALA A 172 -20.33 -18.69 10.66
CA ALA A 172 -21.46 -19.60 10.68
C ALA A 172 -20.96 -20.99 11.02
#